data_d963d9de89a09fccf09056eac1794a02
#
_entry.id   d963d9de89a09fccf09056eac1794a02
#
_cell.length_a   1.000
_cell.length_b   1.000
_cell.length_c   1.000
_cell.angle_alpha   90.00
_cell.angle_beta   90.00
_cell.angle_gamma   90.00
#
_symmetry.space_group_name_H-M   'P 1'
#
loop_
_entity.id
_entity.type
_entity.pdbx_description
1 polymer ?
#
loop_
_entity_poly.entity_id
_entity_poly.type
_entity_poly.pdbx_seq_one_letter_code
_entity_poly.pdbx_strand_id
1 'polypeptide(L)'
;MDKVRIGINGFGRIGRQVFRALHARYRDTAEVVAVNDLFDAQTNFHLLEYDTNYGRAHLDAVVEGDRVAVGEWTVTCLAERDPHNLPWGKLGVDIVVESTGIFRSAKQARVHLDNGAKKVIITAPAKEPDLTVVLGVNQDMY
;
A
#
# COMPACT_ATOMS: atom_id res chain seq x y z
N MET A 1 4.99 12.59 17.05
CA MET A 1 5.80 12.17 15.91
C MET A 1 4.88 11.93 14.73
N ASP A 2 5.22 12.47 13.57
CA ASP A 2 4.40 12.28 12.40
C ASP A 2 4.45 10.82 11.95
N LYS A 3 3.29 10.25 11.61
CA LYS A 3 3.21 8.88 11.12
C LYS A 3 3.80 8.77 9.71
N VAL A 4 4.43 7.66 9.42
CA VAL A 4 4.87 7.33 8.05
C VAL A 4 3.62 7.10 7.19
N ARG A 5 3.52 7.83 6.09
CA ARG A 5 2.36 7.80 5.19
C ARG A 5 2.59 6.83 4.05
N ILE A 6 1.72 5.84 3.94
CA ILE A 6 1.89 4.71 3.04
C ILE A 6 0.83 4.72 1.94
N GLY A 7 1.29 4.57 0.69
CA GLY A 7 0.45 4.26 -0.45
C GLY A 7 0.62 2.80 -0.85
N ILE A 8 -0.44 2.12 -1.21
CA ILE A 8 -0.39 0.73 -1.68
C ILE A 8 -0.83 0.69 -3.14
N ASN A 9 0.06 0.31 -4.05
CA ASN A 9 -0.27 0.08 -5.44
C ASN A 9 -0.50 -1.40 -5.69
N GLY A 10 -1.73 -1.76 -6.02
CA GLY A 10 -2.20 -3.14 -6.08
C GLY A 10 -2.78 -3.60 -4.74
N PHE A 11 -4.11 -3.68 -4.67
CA PHE A 11 -4.84 -4.06 -3.45
C PHE A 11 -5.40 -5.49 -3.56
N GLY A 12 -4.53 -6.39 -4.04
CA GLY A 12 -4.78 -7.83 -4.08
C GLY A 12 -4.48 -8.49 -2.74
N ARG A 13 -4.18 -9.79 -2.77
CA ARG A 13 -3.90 -10.60 -1.57
C ARG A 13 -2.78 -9.99 -0.71
N ILE A 14 -1.67 -9.62 -1.32
CA ILE A 14 -0.51 -9.08 -0.58
C ILE A 14 -0.79 -7.68 -0.06
N GLY A 15 -1.27 -6.76 -0.91
CA GLY A 15 -1.57 -5.39 -0.51
C GLY A 15 -2.59 -5.31 0.64
N ARG A 16 -3.63 -6.13 0.60
CA ARG A 16 -4.62 -6.21 1.68
C ARG A 16 -4.03 -6.76 2.99
N GLN A 17 -3.13 -7.74 2.93
CA GLN A 17 -2.48 -8.26 4.14
C GLN A 17 -1.50 -7.24 4.73
N VAL A 18 -0.80 -6.48 3.89
CA VAL A 18 0.02 -5.35 4.35
C VAL A 18 -0.84 -4.33 5.09
N PHE A 19 -1.99 -3.94 4.52
CA PHE A 19 -2.94 -3.03 5.17
C PHE A 19 -3.36 -3.54 6.56
N ARG A 20 -3.80 -4.81 6.64
CA ARG A 20 -4.22 -5.43 7.91
C ARG A 20 -3.10 -5.41 8.95
N ALA A 21 -1.88 -5.76 8.55
CA ALA A 21 -0.73 -5.81 9.44
C ALA A 21 -0.37 -4.41 9.98
N LEU A 22 -0.36 -3.40 9.10
CA LEU A 22 -0.11 -2.02 9.48
C LEU A 22 -1.18 -1.51 10.46
N HIS A 23 -2.45 -1.71 10.14
CA HIS A 23 -3.55 -1.26 11.00
C HIS A 23 -3.57 -1.96 12.36
N ALA A 24 -3.27 -3.26 12.40
CA ALA A 24 -3.32 -4.03 13.64
C ALA A 24 -2.13 -3.77 14.58
N ARG A 25 -0.94 -3.49 14.02
CA ARG A 25 0.32 -3.49 14.79
C ARG A 25 1.08 -2.17 14.78
N TYR A 26 0.87 -1.32 13.78
CA TYR A 26 1.71 -0.14 13.54
C TYR A 26 0.92 1.15 13.38
N ARG A 27 -0.37 1.16 13.70
CA ARG A 27 -1.26 2.32 13.54
C ARG A 27 -0.80 3.58 14.26
N ASP A 28 0.05 3.44 15.26
CA ASP A 28 0.59 4.57 16.01
C ASP A 28 1.79 5.24 15.32
N THR A 29 2.48 4.50 14.44
CA THR A 29 3.69 4.96 13.75
C THR A 29 3.55 5.08 12.23
N ALA A 30 2.53 4.43 11.65
CA ALA A 30 2.25 4.46 10.22
C ALA A 30 0.76 4.57 9.93
N GLU A 31 0.42 5.11 8.77
CA GLU A 31 -0.95 5.15 8.26
C GLU A 31 -1.00 4.87 6.77
N VAL A 32 -1.98 4.11 6.32
CA VAL A 32 -2.26 3.97 4.89
C VAL A 32 -3.18 5.10 4.48
N VAL A 33 -2.71 5.95 3.57
CA VAL A 33 -3.45 7.13 3.11
C VAL A 33 -4.07 6.96 1.73
N ALA A 34 -3.58 6.00 0.97
CA ALA A 34 -4.13 5.70 -0.35
C ALA A 34 -3.90 4.24 -0.73
N VAL A 35 -4.85 3.68 -1.45
CA VAL A 35 -4.73 2.40 -2.14
C VAL A 35 -5.13 2.59 -3.60
N ASN A 36 -4.44 1.92 -4.49
CA ASN A 36 -4.76 1.92 -5.93
C ASN A 36 -5.05 0.51 -6.40
N ASP A 37 -6.23 0.32 -6.96
CA ASP A 37 -6.62 -0.92 -7.63
C ASP A 37 -7.73 -0.60 -8.63
N LEU A 38 -7.98 -1.51 -9.58
CA LEU A 38 -8.97 -1.27 -10.64
C LEU A 38 -10.42 -1.51 -10.20
N PHE A 39 -10.62 -2.12 -9.03
CA PHE A 39 -11.94 -2.25 -8.42
C PHE A 39 -12.32 -0.96 -7.68
N ASP A 40 -13.63 -0.79 -7.45
CA ASP A 40 -14.13 0.32 -6.65
C ASP A 40 -13.81 0.16 -5.15
N ALA A 41 -13.98 1.24 -4.39
CA ALA A 41 -13.70 1.27 -2.96
C ALA A 41 -14.56 0.25 -2.19
N GLN A 42 -15.83 0.11 -2.54
CA GLN A 42 -16.74 -0.82 -1.88
C GLN A 42 -16.26 -2.27 -2.02
N THR A 43 -15.88 -2.68 -3.22
CA THR A 43 -15.36 -4.02 -3.50
C THR A 43 -14.02 -4.26 -2.81
N ASN A 44 -13.10 -3.30 -2.90
CA ASN A 44 -11.78 -3.40 -2.28
C ASN A 44 -11.87 -3.57 -0.76
N PHE A 45 -12.71 -2.80 -0.08
CA PHE A 45 -12.84 -2.88 1.36
C PHE A 45 -13.71 -4.03 1.83
N HIS A 46 -14.64 -4.52 1.01
CA HIS A 46 -15.29 -5.80 1.25
C HIS A 46 -14.30 -6.96 1.26
N LEU A 47 -13.40 -7.02 0.26
CA LEU A 47 -12.34 -8.03 0.18
C LEU A 47 -11.28 -7.88 1.29
N LEU A 48 -11.07 -6.67 1.79
CA LEU A 48 -10.21 -6.42 2.94
C LEU A 48 -10.83 -6.96 4.24
N GLU A 49 -12.14 -6.74 4.42
CA GLU A 49 -12.87 -7.15 5.63
C GLU A 49 -12.98 -8.67 5.74
N TYR A 50 -13.26 -9.36 4.62
CA TYR A 50 -13.50 -10.80 4.60
C TYR A 50 -12.41 -11.53 3.83
N ASP A 51 -11.66 -12.37 4.54
CA ASP A 51 -10.58 -13.17 3.96
C ASP A 51 -10.76 -14.65 4.32
N THR A 52 -10.64 -15.52 3.31
CA THR A 52 -10.84 -16.96 3.49
C THR A 52 -9.81 -17.59 4.45
N ASN A 53 -8.56 -17.12 4.40
CA ASN A 53 -7.48 -17.68 5.21
C ASN A 53 -7.35 -16.99 6.57
N TYR A 54 -7.54 -15.67 6.62
CA TYR A 54 -7.28 -14.85 7.82
C TYR A 54 -8.55 -14.38 8.52
N GLY A 55 -9.72 -14.74 7.98
CA GLY A 55 -11.00 -14.40 8.56
C GLY A 55 -11.39 -12.93 8.44
N ARG A 56 -12.37 -12.55 9.22
CA ARG A 56 -12.90 -11.18 9.26
C ARG A 56 -11.91 -10.23 9.96
N ALA A 57 -11.68 -9.06 9.37
CA ALA A 57 -10.74 -8.08 9.91
C ALA A 57 -11.32 -7.19 11.01
N HIS A 58 -12.65 -7.04 11.08
CA HIS A 58 -13.36 -6.15 12.04
C HIS A 58 -12.88 -4.71 12.00
N LEU A 59 -12.72 -4.17 10.79
CA LEU A 59 -12.20 -2.81 10.57
C LEU A 59 -13.28 -1.73 10.70
N ASP A 60 -14.55 -2.10 10.62
CA ASP A 60 -15.70 -1.18 10.63
C ASP A 60 -15.53 -0.02 9.63
N ALA A 61 -15.05 -0.36 8.42
CA ALA A 61 -14.77 0.61 7.38
C ALA A 61 -16.05 1.27 6.87
N VAL A 62 -16.02 2.60 6.74
CA VAL A 62 -17.11 3.39 6.17
C VAL A 62 -16.68 3.94 4.82
N VAL A 63 -17.37 3.52 3.76
CA VAL A 63 -17.07 3.90 2.38
C VAL A 63 -17.94 5.08 1.96
N GLU A 64 -17.31 6.17 1.55
CA GLU A 64 -17.95 7.38 1.03
C GLU A 64 -17.30 7.78 -0.32
N GLY A 65 -17.86 7.30 -1.41
CA GLY A 65 -17.29 7.50 -2.74
C GLY A 65 -15.92 6.83 -2.88
N ASP A 66 -14.90 7.63 -3.14
CA ASP A 66 -13.49 7.20 -3.24
C ASP A 66 -12.72 7.30 -1.93
N ARG A 67 -13.38 7.68 -0.84
CA ARG A 67 -12.76 7.76 0.50
C ARG A 67 -13.33 6.70 1.42
N VAL A 68 -12.46 6.15 2.24
CA VAL A 68 -12.84 5.13 3.22
C VAL A 68 -12.26 5.50 4.58
N ALA A 69 -13.12 5.61 5.57
CA ALA A 69 -12.71 5.78 6.96
C ALA A 69 -12.50 4.42 7.60
N VAL A 70 -11.34 4.20 8.22
CA VAL A 70 -10.98 2.98 8.95
C VAL A 70 -10.34 3.39 10.28
N GLY A 71 -11.11 3.40 11.34
CA GLY A 71 -10.66 3.97 12.60
C GLY A 71 -10.29 5.45 12.43
N GLU A 72 -9.07 5.81 12.76
CA GLU A 72 -8.54 7.17 12.60
C GLU A 72 -8.00 7.45 11.17
N TRP A 73 -7.89 6.43 10.33
CA TRP A 73 -7.37 6.57 8.98
C TRP A 73 -8.44 7.03 8.00
N THR A 74 -8.05 7.91 7.09
CA THR A 74 -8.84 8.24 5.91
C THR A 74 -8.06 7.83 4.68
N VAL A 75 -8.56 6.81 3.96
CA VAL A 75 -7.90 6.18 2.82
C VAL A 75 -8.54 6.66 1.53
N THR A 76 -7.74 7.20 0.62
CA THR A 76 -8.19 7.52 -0.74
C THR A 76 -8.06 6.29 -1.63
N CYS A 77 -9.15 5.90 -2.27
CA CYS A 77 -9.18 4.79 -3.23
C CYS A 77 -9.00 5.33 -4.63
N LEU A 78 -7.92 4.95 -5.27
CA LEU A 78 -7.59 5.29 -6.65
C LEU A 78 -7.91 4.10 -7.55
N ALA A 79 -8.25 4.36 -8.81
CA ALA A 79 -8.51 3.35 -9.83
C ALA A 79 -7.69 3.66 -11.09
N GLU A 80 -6.39 3.88 -10.91
CA GLU A 80 -5.48 4.32 -11.96
C GLU A 80 -4.67 3.13 -12.51
N ARG A 81 -4.78 2.92 -13.81
CA ARG A 81 -4.06 1.86 -14.51
C ARG A 81 -2.62 2.26 -14.83
N ASP A 82 -2.43 3.52 -15.23
CA ASP A 82 -1.11 4.06 -15.54
C ASP A 82 -0.45 4.61 -14.27
N PRO A 83 0.64 4.01 -13.80
CA PRO A 83 1.28 4.44 -12.57
C PRO A 83 1.85 5.86 -12.63
N HIS A 84 2.08 6.42 -13.84
CA HIS A 84 2.54 7.80 -13.99
C HIS A 84 1.52 8.82 -13.49
N ASN A 85 0.24 8.46 -13.44
CA ASN A 85 -0.84 9.34 -13.00
C ASN A 85 -1.13 9.24 -11.48
N LEU A 86 -0.43 8.38 -10.76
CA LEU A 86 -0.65 8.21 -9.32
C LEU A 86 -0.12 9.42 -8.53
N PRO A 87 -0.97 10.13 -7.79
CA PRO A 87 -0.62 11.43 -7.20
C PRO A 87 0.04 11.29 -5.81
N TRP A 88 1.06 10.48 -5.66
CA TRP A 88 1.67 10.18 -4.36
C TRP A 88 2.15 11.43 -3.62
N GLY A 89 2.79 12.36 -4.32
CA GLY A 89 3.25 13.62 -3.74
C GLY A 89 2.11 14.49 -3.21
N LYS A 90 0.99 14.59 -3.96
CA LYS A 90 -0.20 15.36 -3.53
C LYS A 90 -0.87 14.73 -2.32
N LEU A 91 -0.81 13.41 -2.20
CA LEU A 91 -1.37 12.67 -1.06
C LEU A 91 -0.40 12.59 0.12
N GLY A 92 0.80 13.13 -0.01
CA GLY A 92 1.81 13.12 1.03
C GLY A 92 2.33 11.73 1.37
N VAL A 93 2.39 10.84 0.39
CA VAL A 93 2.88 9.48 0.57
C VAL A 93 4.40 9.48 0.73
N ASP A 94 4.89 8.88 1.80
CA ASP A 94 6.31 8.67 2.03
C ASP A 94 6.82 7.39 1.39
N ILE A 95 6.09 6.29 1.57
CA ILE A 95 6.48 4.96 1.08
C ILE A 95 5.36 4.38 0.23
N VAL A 96 5.71 3.92 -0.96
CA VAL A 96 4.80 3.12 -1.80
C VAL A 96 5.13 1.64 -1.63
N VAL A 97 4.12 0.86 -1.31
CA VAL A 97 4.17 -0.60 -1.37
C VAL A 97 3.66 -1.03 -2.74
N GLU A 98 4.57 -1.50 -3.59
CA GLU A 98 4.26 -1.96 -4.93
C GLU A 98 3.87 -3.44 -4.90
N SER A 99 2.58 -3.71 -4.95
CA SER A 99 1.98 -5.05 -4.78
C SER A 99 1.19 -5.54 -5.98
N THR A 100 1.33 -4.88 -7.15
CA THR A 100 0.61 -5.31 -8.36
C THR A 100 1.15 -6.61 -8.96
N GLY A 101 2.42 -6.93 -8.70
CA GLY A 101 3.13 -8.01 -9.36
C GLY A 101 3.53 -7.71 -10.81
N ILE A 102 3.24 -6.52 -11.33
CA ILE A 102 3.52 -6.10 -12.70
C ILE A 102 4.84 -5.32 -12.76
N PHE A 103 5.05 -4.36 -11.84
CA PHE A 103 6.24 -3.50 -11.80
C PHE A 103 7.31 -4.11 -10.90
N ARG A 104 8.06 -5.08 -11.44
CA ARG A 104 9.02 -5.93 -10.69
C ARG A 104 10.48 -5.60 -10.99
N SER A 105 10.78 -4.38 -11.40
CA SER A 105 12.17 -3.92 -11.52
C SER A 105 12.34 -2.55 -10.89
N ALA A 106 13.55 -2.23 -10.45
CA ALA A 106 13.87 -0.89 -9.94
C ALA A 106 13.51 0.19 -10.96
N LYS A 107 13.80 -0.06 -12.24
CA LYS A 107 13.49 0.86 -13.33
C LYS A 107 11.99 1.14 -13.46
N GLN A 108 11.15 0.10 -13.41
CA GLN A 108 9.69 0.26 -13.50
C GLN A 108 9.11 0.92 -12.25
N ALA A 109 9.57 0.52 -11.06
CA ALA A 109 9.08 1.06 -9.80
C ALA A 109 9.50 2.50 -9.54
N ARG A 110 10.52 3.01 -10.26
CA ARG A 110 11.00 4.38 -10.14
C ARG A 110 9.90 5.42 -10.40
N VAL A 111 8.88 5.09 -11.19
CA VAL A 111 7.73 5.98 -11.43
C VAL A 111 7.09 6.46 -10.14
N HIS A 112 7.08 5.66 -9.10
CA HIS A 112 6.52 6.06 -7.80
C HIS A 112 7.37 7.12 -7.10
N LEU A 113 8.70 7.06 -7.25
CA LEU A 113 9.61 8.10 -6.76
C LEU A 113 9.42 9.39 -7.55
N ASP A 114 9.32 9.29 -8.87
CA ASP A 114 9.10 10.44 -9.76
C ASP A 114 7.76 11.13 -9.45
N ASN A 115 6.77 10.39 -8.97
CA ASN A 115 5.47 10.89 -8.53
C ASN A 115 5.44 11.42 -7.09
N GLY A 116 6.58 11.45 -6.40
CA GLY A 116 6.75 12.11 -5.12
C GLY A 116 6.87 11.21 -3.89
N ALA A 117 6.83 9.90 -4.04
CA ALA A 117 7.17 8.99 -2.93
C ALA A 117 8.68 9.07 -2.62
N LYS A 118 9.03 8.88 -1.36
CA LYS A 118 10.43 8.87 -0.92
C LYS A 118 11.10 7.51 -1.08
N LYS A 119 10.31 6.43 -0.93
CA LYS A 119 10.77 5.04 -1.04
C LYS A 119 9.73 4.16 -1.69
N VAL A 120 10.18 3.06 -2.29
CA VAL A 120 9.31 2.02 -2.86
C VAL A 120 9.74 0.66 -2.30
N ILE A 121 8.77 -0.10 -1.82
CA ILE A 121 8.95 -1.49 -1.40
C ILE A 121 8.23 -2.37 -2.43
N ILE A 122 8.98 -3.20 -3.15
CA ILE A 122 8.43 -4.16 -4.10
C ILE A 122 8.20 -5.48 -3.35
N THR A 123 6.97 -5.97 -3.34
CA THR A 123 6.58 -7.18 -2.59
C THR A 123 6.74 -8.49 -3.37
N ALA A 124 7.50 -8.46 -4.44
CA ALA A 124 7.81 -9.61 -5.29
C ALA A 124 9.30 -9.65 -5.61
N PRO A 125 9.85 -10.79 -6.08
CA PRO A 125 11.23 -10.83 -6.57
C PRO A 125 11.44 -9.79 -7.66
N ALA A 126 12.38 -8.88 -7.44
CA ALA A 126 12.61 -7.74 -8.31
C ALA A 126 13.91 -7.88 -9.10
N LYS A 127 13.93 -7.29 -10.31
CA LYS A 127 15.17 -7.10 -11.08
C LYS A 127 15.89 -5.84 -10.63
N GLU A 128 17.18 -5.98 -10.39
CA GLU A 128 18.10 -4.86 -10.07
C GLU A 128 17.58 -3.94 -8.96
N PRO A 129 17.09 -4.48 -7.82
CA PRO A 129 16.72 -3.66 -6.68
C PRO A 129 17.97 -3.06 -6.04
N ASP A 130 17.81 -1.91 -5.37
CA ASP A 130 18.91 -1.34 -4.57
C ASP A 130 19.32 -2.29 -3.44
N LEU A 131 18.32 -2.96 -2.84
CA LEU A 131 18.52 -3.93 -1.77
C LEU A 131 17.37 -4.94 -1.76
N THR A 132 17.71 -6.21 -1.56
CA THR A 132 16.74 -7.25 -1.23
C THR A 132 16.91 -7.63 0.24
N VAL A 133 15.86 -7.41 1.03
CA VAL A 133 15.87 -7.65 2.49
C VAL A 133 15.12 -8.93 2.82
N VAL A 134 15.76 -9.78 3.61
CA VAL A 134 15.13 -10.93 4.26
C VAL A 134 15.26 -10.75 5.77
N LEU A 135 14.12 -10.54 6.44
CA LEU A 135 14.11 -10.34 7.89
C LEU A 135 14.71 -11.55 8.62
N GLY A 136 15.59 -11.28 9.59
CA GLY A 136 16.35 -12.30 10.31
C GLY A 136 17.62 -12.73 9.58
N VAL A 137 17.89 -12.23 8.38
CA VAL A 137 19.06 -12.57 7.57
C VAL A 137 19.96 -11.36 7.32
N ASN A 138 19.41 -10.30 6.74
CA ASN A 138 20.21 -9.16 6.27
C ASN A 138 19.54 -7.79 6.44
N GLN A 139 18.61 -7.65 7.37
CA GLN A 139 17.94 -6.36 7.63
C GLN A 139 18.91 -5.25 8.04
N ASP A 140 20.08 -5.61 8.59
CA ASP A 140 21.09 -4.65 9.02
C ASP A 140 21.82 -3.96 7.85
N MET A 141 21.57 -4.42 6.62
CA MET A 141 22.08 -3.79 5.39
C MET A 141 21.23 -2.59 4.93
N TYR A 142 20.06 -2.36 5.54
CA TYR A 142 19.14 -1.27 5.19
C TYR A 142 19.49 0.05 5.87
#